data_267608383fdd1e3f71d6f34160baccd5
#
_entry.id   267608383fdd1e3f71d6f34160baccd5
#
_cell.length_a   1.000
_cell.length_b   1.000
_cell.length_c   1.000
_cell.angle_alpha   90.00
_cell.angle_beta   90.00
_cell.angle_gamma   90.00
#
_symmetry.space_group_name_H-M   'P 1'
#
loop_
_entity.id
_entity.type
_entity.pdbx_description
1 polymer ?
#
loop_
_entity_poly.entity_id
_entity_poly.type
_entity_poly.pdbx_seq_one_letter_code
_entity_poly.pdbx_strand_id
1 'polypeptide(L)'
;MLDGMPLIDAHQHPVRLSTVKPAWMDWAERFGQPGWREAYTADGEIIPQAFGDLMQAEGVDHVLVICEYSPKTTGMQPAEDLLPLTAYDPARFSLVANINPHLHYPVDAELARQLALGAVALKVHPAHGGFSPADPALYPAYQVCVTEGLPVVVHCGTSSFPGSVNELADPALLLPVLRDFPGLTVVLAHGGRGWWYDAAASLALLHENVWIELSGLPPQRLPHYYARVDLRRLAGKFIFGTDWPGVPGIARNARALAALGLGDDVLAGALAGNALAVYPRIRKHATHI
;
A
#
# COMPACT_ATOMS: atom_id res chain seq x y z
N MET A 1 -18.56 -4.37 -3.41
CA MET A 1 -18.52 -4.10 -4.87
C MET A 1 -18.96 -2.68 -5.13
N LEU A 2 -18.25 -1.96 -5.96
CA LEU A 2 -18.58 -0.62 -6.40
C LEU A 2 -19.21 -0.68 -7.79
N ASP A 3 -20.47 -0.25 -7.90
CA ASP A 3 -21.21 -0.19 -9.17
C ASP A 3 -21.15 -1.50 -9.99
N GLY A 4 -21.14 -2.65 -9.29
CA GLY A 4 -21.09 -3.99 -9.88
C GLY A 4 -19.69 -4.55 -10.12
N MET A 5 -18.63 -3.77 -9.89
CA MET A 5 -17.23 -4.20 -10.00
C MET A 5 -16.62 -4.51 -8.62
N PRO A 6 -15.84 -5.57 -8.50
CA PRO A 6 -15.03 -5.81 -7.31
C PRO A 6 -14.07 -4.63 -7.03
N LEU A 7 -13.90 -4.30 -5.73
CA LEU A 7 -13.02 -3.22 -5.28
C LEU A 7 -12.07 -3.74 -4.19
N ILE A 8 -10.79 -3.75 -4.47
CA ILE A 8 -9.73 -4.05 -3.52
C ILE A 8 -8.97 -2.77 -3.21
N ASP A 9 -8.90 -2.38 -1.94
CA ASP A 9 -8.04 -1.31 -1.47
C ASP A 9 -6.72 -1.89 -0.97
N ALA A 10 -5.67 -1.74 -1.77
CA ALA A 10 -4.38 -2.37 -1.51
C ALA A 10 -3.50 -1.59 -0.51
N HIS A 11 -4.01 -0.51 0.13
CA HIS A 11 -3.19 0.32 0.99
C HIS A 11 -4.00 1.09 2.03
N GLN A 12 -4.06 0.56 3.25
CA GLN A 12 -4.69 1.25 4.38
C GLN A 12 -3.88 1.12 5.66
N HIS A 13 -4.00 2.14 6.53
CA HIS A 13 -3.34 2.23 7.83
C HIS A 13 -4.38 2.35 8.98
N PRO A 14 -5.14 1.29 9.30
CA PRO A 14 -6.03 1.26 10.46
C PRO A 14 -5.22 1.02 11.75
N VAL A 15 -4.44 2.01 12.12
CA VAL A 15 -3.46 1.94 13.20
C VAL A 15 -4.07 2.17 14.57
N ARG A 16 -3.38 1.76 15.63
CA ARG A 16 -3.69 2.19 16.99
C ARG A 16 -3.27 3.66 17.15
N LEU A 17 -4.22 4.56 17.44
CA LEU A 17 -3.96 6.02 17.44
C LEU A 17 -2.95 6.45 18.51
N SER A 18 -2.80 5.71 19.62
CA SER A 18 -1.81 5.99 20.66
C SER A 18 -0.37 5.70 20.22
N THR A 19 -0.15 4.98 19.12
CA THR A 19 1.20 4.60 18.63
C THR A 19 1.74 5.54 17.55
N VAL A 20 0.91 6.43 17.03
CA VAL A 20 1.29 7.38 15.98
C VAL A 20 1.79 8.70 16.56
N LYS A 21 2.59 9.41 15.76
CA LYS A 21 3.07 10.74 16.12
C LYS A 21 2.01 11.83 15.85
N PRO A 22 2.11 12.99 16.51
CA PRO A 22 1.17 14.09 16.31
C PRO A 22 0.99 14.48 14.85
N ALA A 23 2.06 14.53 14.05
CA ALA A 23 1.99 14.87 12.63
C ALA A 23 1.15 13.88 11.80
N TRP A 24 1.10 12.61 12.20
CA TRP A 24 0.21 11.62 11.58
C TRP A 24 -1.26 11.93 11.92
N MET A 25 -1.54 12.30 13.18
CA MET A 25 -2.89 12.70 13.59
C MET A 25 -3.34 13.96 12.84
N ASP A 26 -2.48 14.98 12.74
CA ASP A 26 -2.77 16.21 11.99
C ASP A 26 -3.07 15.90 10.52
N TRP A 27 -2.34 14.96 9.91
CA TRP A 27 -2.56 14.51 8.55
C TRP A 27 -3.90 13.79 8.41
N ALA A 28 -4.23 12.87 9.32
CA ALA A 28 -5.49 12.13 9.31
C ALA A 28 -6.70 13.06 9.51
N GLU A 29 -6.60 14.06 10.40
CA GLU A 29 -7.63 15.07 10.58
C GLU A 29 -7.85 15.95 9.36
N ARG A 30 -6.76 16.30 8.67
CA ARG A 30 -6.80 17.22 7.53
C ARG A 30 -7.31 16.55 6.26
N PHE A 31 -6.97 15.29 6.04
CA PHE A 31 -7.21 14.59 4.76
C PHE A 31 -8.16 13.40 4.89
N GLY A 32 -8.47 12.97 6.11
CA GLY A 32 -9.35 11.83 6.37
C GLY A 32 -10.78 12.08 5.92
N GLN A 33 -11.43 11.01 5.50
CA GLN A 33 -12.85 11.07 5.16
C GLN A 33 -13.69 11.41 6.41
N PRO A 34 -14.82 12.11 6.23
CA PRO A 34 -15.74 12.35 7.35
C PRO A 34 -16.14 11.05 8.07
N GLY A 35 -16.11 11.05 9.38
CA GLY A 35 -16.48 9.88 10.19
C GLY A 35 -15.39 8.82 10.36
N TRP A 36 -14.16 9.00 9.84
CA TRP A 36 -13.10 8.00 9.98
C TRP A 36 -12.80 7.61 11.43
N ARG A 37 -13.00 8.55 12.38
CA ARG A 37 -12.80 8.28 13.81
C ARG A 37 -13.84 7.34 14.42
N GLU A 38 -15.00 7.15 13.79
CA GLU A 38 -16.03 6.23 14.26
C GLU A 38 -15.56 4.76 14.21
N ALA A 39 -14.50 4.48 13.47
CA ALA A 39 -13.84 3.19 13.47
C ALA A 39 -12.97 2.92 14.72
N TYR A 40 -12.89 3.88 15.67
CA TYR A 40 -12.01 3.80 16.83
C TYR A 40 -12.75 3.97 18.15
N THR A 41 -12.22 3.31 19.19
CA THR A 41 -12.62 3.57 20.58
C THR A 41 -12.13 4.94 21.06
N ALA A 42 -12.59 5.39 22.21
CA ALA A 42 -12.10 6.60 22.87
C ALA A 42 -10.59 6.53 23.18
N ASP A 43 -10.06 5.33 23.41
CA ASP A 43 -8.63 5.09 23.69
C ASP A 43 -7.80 4.91 22.41
N GLY A 44 -8.43 5.06 21.24
CA GLY A 44 -7.77 5.00 19.93
C GLY A 44 -7.47 3.59 19.43
N GLU A 45 -8.14 2.58 19.95
CA GLU A 45 -8.09 1.21 19.42
C GLU A 45 -9.07 1.07 18.25
N ILE A 46 -8.68 0.31 17.20
CA ILE A 46 -9.57 0.01 16.10
C ILE A 46 -10.75 -0.86 16.58
N ILE A 47 -11.96 -0.54 16.15
CA ILE A 47 -13.18 -1.35 16.37
C ILE A 47 -13.41 -2.17 15.09
N PRO A 48 -13.10 -3.48 15.07
CA PRO A 48 -13.15 -4.28 13.83
C PRO A 48 -14.50 -4.24 13.15
N GLN A 49 -15.60 -4.32 13.90
CA GLN A 49 -16.96 -4.23 13.37
C GLN A 49 -17.20 -2.89 12.67
N ALA A 50 -16.91 -1.76 13.36
CA ALA A 50 -17.16 -0.43 12.82
C ALA A 50 -16.30 -0.15 11.57
N PHE A 51 -15.06 -0.62 11.57
CA PHE A 51 -14.19 -0.52 10.40
C PHE A 51 -14.71 -1.39 9.25
N GLY A 52 -15.17 -2.62 9.52
CA GLY A 52 -15.82 -3.48 8.55
C GLY A 52 -17.07 -2.87 7.92
N ASP A 53 -17.93 -2.27 8.74
CA ASP A 53 -19.14 -1.58 8.30
C ASP A 53 -18.79 -0.36 7.41
N LEU A 54 -17.75 0.40 7.77
CA LEU A 54 -17.22 1.49 6.95
C LEU A 54 -16.75 0.99 5.58
N MET A 55 -15.96 -0.08 5.53
CA MET A 55 -15.49 -0.67 4.27
C MET A 55 -16.66 -1.17 3.42
N GLN A 56 -17.65 -1.78 4.04
CA GLN A 56 -18.86 -2.23 3.35
C GLN A 56 -19.66 -1.05 2.76
N ALA A 57 -19.82 0.04 3.52
CA ALA A 57 -20.49 1.26 3.06
C ALA A 57 -19.76 1.91 1.87
N GLU A 58 -18.44 1.85 1.84
CA GLU A 58 -17.60 2.32 0.73
C GLU A 58 -17.51 1.33 -0.44
N GLY A 59 -18.17 0.17 -0.35
CA GLY A 59 -18.20 -0.86 -1.39
C GLY A 59 -16.89 -1.64 -1.55
N VAL A 60 -16.04 -1.64 -0.53
CA VAL A 60 -14.74 -2.33 -0.56
C VAL A 60 -14.94 -3.82 -0.21
N ASP A 61 -14.48 -4.68 -1.09
CA ASP A 61 -14.58 -6.13 -0.93
C ASP A 61 -13.38 -6.70 -0.16
N HIS A 62 -12.17 -6.15 -0.40
CA HIS A 62 -10.96 -6.58 0.30
C HIS A 62 -10.00 -5.43 0.56
N VAL A 63 -9.29 -5.50 1.68
CA VAL A 63 -8.35 -4.47 2.14
C VAL A 63 -7.02 -5.09 2.53
N LEU A 64 -5.93 -4.47 2.08
CA LEU A 64 -4.60 -4.75 2.60
C LEU A 64 -4.28 -3.73 3.71
N VAL A 65 -4.19 -4.23 4.95
CA VAL A 65 -3.88 -3.42 6.13
C VAL A 65 -2.39 -3.49 6.44
N ILE A 66 -1.74 -2.33 6.54
CA ILE A 66 -0.29 -2.21 6.57
C ILE A 66 0.15 -1.80 7.97
N CYS A 67 1.01 -2.62 8.60
CA CYS A 67 1.77 -2.19 9.77
C CYS A 67 2.95 -1.29 9.37
N GLU A 68 3.49 -0.51 10.31
CA GLU A 68 4.61 0.39 10.03
C GLU A 68 5.55 0.57 11.22
N TYR A 69 6.85 0.48 10.95
CA TYR A 69 7.91 0.67 11.94
C TYR A 69 8.78 1.87 11.56
N SER A 70 8.24 3.07 11.79
CA SER A 70 8.88 4.35 11.42
C SER A 70 8.93 5.33 12.60
N PRO A 71 9.67 5.00 13.68
CA PRO A 71 9.65 5.79 14.93
C PRO A 71 10.16 7.22 14.76
N LYS A 72 10.90 7.51 13.69
CA LYS A 72 11.39 8.86 13.40
C LYS A 72 10.33 9.76 12.76
N THR A 73 9.34 9.17 12.07
CA THR A 73 8.37 9.91 11.24
C THR A 73 6.93 9.73 11.69
N THR A 74 6.32 8.56 11.48
CA THR A 74 4.90 8.30 11.70
C THR A 74 4.60 7.60 13.02
N GLY A 75 5.51 6.78 13.53
CA GLY A 75 5.34 6.06 14.80
C GLY A 75 5.69 4.58 14.69
N MET A 76 5.27 3.82 15.69
CA MET A 76 5.45 2.37 15.78
C MET A 76 4.08 1.71 15.76
N GLN A 77 3.78 0.98 14.71
CA GLN A 77 2.50 0.32 14.46
C GLN A 77 2.78 -1.17 14.20
N PRO A 78 2.96 -1.98 15.26
CA PRO A 78 3.34 -3.37 15.10
C PRO A 78 2.25 -4.20 14.43
N ALA A 79 2.66 -5.27 13.75
CA ALA A 79 1.76 -6.17 13.03
C ALA A 79 0.67 -6.76 13.94
N GLU A 80 1.00 -6.98 15.21
CA GLU A 80 0.10 -7.52 16.23
C GLU A 80 -1.13 -6.64 16.47
N ASP A 81 -1.01 -5.32 16.33
CA ASP A 81 -2.12 -4.39 16.51
C ASP A 81 -3.20 -4.55 15.43
N LEU A 82 -2.88 -5.17 14.29
CA LEU A 82 -3.80 -5.44 13.19
C LEU A 82 -4.46 -6.83 13.26
N LEU A 83 -3.99 -7.72 14.13
CA LEU A 83 -4.53 -9.08 14.25
C LEU A 83 -6.00 -9.13 14.65
N PRO A 84 -6.53 -8.28 15.56
CA PRO A 84 -7.95 -8.26 15.86
C PRO A 84 -8.81 -8.00 14.62
N LEU A 85 -8.33 -7.17 13.69
CA LEU A 85 -9.05 -6.83 12.46
C LEU A 85 -9.01 -7.99 11.46
N THR A 86 -7.83 -8.58 11.22
CA THR A 86 -7.67 -9.70 10.29
C THR A 86 -8.33 -11.00 10.81
N ALA A 87 -8.43 -11.17 12.12
CA ALA A 87 -9.15 -12.29 12.74
C ALA A 87 -10.68 -12.08 12.70
N TYR A 88 -11.17 -10.83 12.73
CA TYR A 88 -12.58 -10.51 12.67
C TYR A 88 -13.20 -10.89 11.33
N ASP A 89 -12.57 -10.52 10.23
CA ASP A 89 -13.01 -10.88 8.87
C ASP A 89 -11.80 -11.20 7.97
N PRO A 90 -11.28 -12.44 8.02
CA PRO A 90 -10.13 -12.84 7.21
C PRO A 90 -10.44 -12.88 5.70
N ALA A 91 -11.71 -12.89 5.30
CA ALA A 91 -12.09 -12.79 3.90
C ALA A 91 -11.94 -11.36 3.37
N ARG A 92 -12.04 -10.37 4.24
CA ARG A 92 -11.96 -8.94 3.89
C ARG A 92 -10.61 -8.31 4.19
N PHE A 93 -9.91 -8.71 5.25
CA PHE A 93 -8.70 -8.05 5.71
C PHE A 93 -7.48 -8.96 5.64
N SER A 94 -6.43 -8.51 4.98
CA SER A 94 -5.13 -9.19 4.93
C SER A 94 -4.03 -8.29 5.44
N LEU A 95 -3.16 -8.85 6.30
CA LEU A 95 -2.01 -8.15 6.85
C LEU A 95 -0.90 -7.99 5.81
N VAL A 96 -0.30 -6.82 5.74
CA VAL A 96 0.97 -6.58 5.04
C VAL A 96 2.08 -6.38 6.08
N ALA A 97 3.11 -7.21 6.01
CA ALA A 97 4.29 -7.09 6.86
C ALA A 97 5.06 -5.79 6.58
N ASN A 98 5.80 -5.30 7.57
CA ASN A 98 6.72 -4.18 7.37
C ASN A 98 8.08 -4.48 8.00
N ILE A 99 9.15 -4.19 7.26
CA ILE A 99 10.53 -4.32 7.72
C ILE A 99 11.22 -2.95 7.68
N ASN A 100 11.86 -2.61 8.81
CA ASN A 100 12.81 -1.52 8.92
C ASN A 100 14.17 -2.12 9.33
N PRO A 101 15.20 -2.08 8.47
CA PRO A 101 16.49 -2.74 8.72
C PRO A 101 17.26 -2.10 9.89
N HIS A 102 16.89 -0.90 10.32
CA HIS A 102 17.47 -0.26 11.51
C HIS A 102 16.89 -0.80 12.83
N LEU A 103 15.76 -1.52 12.77
CA LEU A 103 15.05 -2.03 13.94
C LEU A 103 15.02 -3.56 13.98
N HIS A 104 15.03 -4.20 12.82
CA HIS A 104 14.84 -5.64 12.67
C HIS A 104 16.14 -6.29 12.19
N TYR A 105 16.67 -7.20 12.99
CA TYR A 105 17.83 -7.99 12.63
C TYR A 105 17.79 -9.36 13.34
N PRO A 106 17.92 -10.46 12.59
CA PRO A 106 17.93 -10.57 11.12
C PRO A 106 16.58 -10.23 10.48
N VAL A 107 16.60 -9.55 9.32
CA VAL A 107 15.37 -9.07 8.66
C VAL A 107 14.49 -10.21 8.14
N ASP A 108 15.08 -11.30 7.67
CA ASP A 108 14.39 -12.50 7.19
C ASP A 108 13.67 -13.24 8.32
N ALA A 109 14.28 -13.31 9.52
CA ALA A 109 13.65 -13.88 10.69
C ALA A 109 12.42 -13.07 11.13
N GLU A 110 12.53 -11.74 11.13
CA GLU A 110 11.39 -10.89 11.43
C GLU A 110 10.30 -10.98 10.35
N LEU A 111 10.67 -11.03 9.07
CA LEU A 111 9.69 -11.27 8.00
C LEU A 111 9.00 -12.62 8.19
N ALA A 112 9.75 -13.70 8.46
CA ALA A 112 9.18 -15.01 8.72
C ALA A 112 8.19 -14.99 9.92
N ARG A 113 8.50 -14.24 10.97
CA ARG A 113 7.59 -14.04 12.12
C ARG A 113 6.28 -13.37 11.68
N GLN A 114 6.35 -12.28 10.89
CA GLN A 114 5.15 -11.60 10.43
C GLN A 114 4.36 -12.43 9.39
N LEU A 115 5.03 -13.26 8.58
CA LEU A 115 4.37 -14.23 7.71
C LEU A 115 3.62 -15.31 8.49
N ALA A 116 4.15 -15.74 9.63
CA ALA A 116 3.45 -16.65 10.55
C ALA A 116 2.21 -16.02 11.18
N LEU A 117 2.14 -14.68 11.28
CA LEU A 117 0.95 -13.93 11.67
C LEU A 117 -0.07 -13.77 10.51
N GLY A 118 0.22 -14.30 9.32
CA GLY A 118 -0.67 -14.27 8.16
C GLY A 118 -0.40 -13.16 7.15
N ALA A 119 0.77 -12.51 7.19
CA ALA A 119 1.09 -11.47 6.22
C ALA A 119 1.15 -12.01 4.78
N VAL A 120 0.64 -11.23 3.83
CA VAL A 120 0.51 -11.60 2.42
C VAL A 120 1.47 -10.87 1.48
N ALA A 121 2.17 -9.87 1.99
CA ALA A 121 3.15 -9.05 1.26
C ALA A 121 4.13 -8.43 2.25
N LEU A 122 5.24 -7.88 1.74
CA LEU A 122 6.18 -7.06 2.50
C LEU A 122 6.04 -5.59 2.10
N LYS A 123 5.90 -4.68 3.05
CA LYS A 123 6.07 -3.23 2.87
C LYS A 123 7.44 -2.80 3.36
N VAL A 124 8.12 -1.93 2.61
CA VAL A 124 9.29 -1.18 3.06
C VAL A 124 9.06 0.31 2.89
N HIS A 125 9.57 1.09 3.83
CA HIS A 125 9.32 2.54 3.92
C HIS A 125 10.63 3.34 3.93
N PRO A 126 11.35 3.44 2.79
CA PRO A 126 12.66 4.06 2.72
C PRO A 126 12.71 5.48 3.24
N ALA A 127 11.78 6.34 2.80
CA ALA A 127 11.72 7.74 3.22
C ALA A 127 11.47 7.91 4.72
N HIS A 128 10.60 7.09 5.31
CA HIS A 128 10.27 7.17 6.74
C HIS A 128 11.31 6.48 7.63
N GLY A 129 11.90 5.39 7.14
CA GLY A 129 12.91 4.62 7.89
C GLY A 129 14.32 5.19 7.77
N GLY A 130 14.60 6.01 6.75
CA GLY A 130 15.92 6.58 6.50
C GLY A 130 16.94 5.57 5.98
N PHE A 131 16.50 4.64 5.11
CA PHE A 131 17.34 3.63 4.44
C PHE A 131 17.05 3.56 2.95
N SER A 132 18.03 3.12 2.16
CA SER A 132 17.82 2.88 0.73
C SER A 132 16.97 1.62 0.50
N PRO A 133 16.04 1.58 -0.48
CA PRO A 133 15.38 0.32 -0.84
C PRO A 133 16.37 -0.73 -1.38
N ALA A 134 17.56 -0.31 -1.83
CA ALA A 134 18.66 -1.20 -2.23
C ALA A 134 19.68 -1.42 -1.11
N ASP A 135 19.34 -1.17 0.15
CA ASP A 135 20.22 -1.49 1.27
C ASP A 135 20.46 -3.01 1.31
N PRO A 136 21.72 -3.48 1.31
CA PRO A 136 22.04 -4.91 1.39
C PRO A 136 21.44 -5.61 2.61
N ALA A 137 21.16 -4.89 3.70
CA ALA A 137 20.51 -5.42 4.88
C ALA A 137 19.07 -5.91 4.59
N LEU A 138 18.40 -5.43 3.53
CA LEU A 138 17.07 -5.88 3.10
C LEU A 138 17.11 -7.11 2.19
N TYR A 139 18.26 -7.45 1.59
CA TYR A 139 18.37 -8.52 0.60
C TYR A 139 17.90 -9.89 1.12
N PRO A 140 18.18 -10.29 2.37
CA PRO A 140 17.61 -11.53 2.91
C PRO A 140 16.07 -11.55 2.91
N ALA A 141 15.41 -10.42 3.22
CA ALA A 141 13.95 -10.32 3.15
C ALA A 141 13.44 -10.37 1.70
N TYR A 142 14.12 -9.75 0.74
CA TYR A 142 13.77 -9.85 -0.67
C TYR A 142 13.93 -11.28 -1.21
N GLN A 143 14.96 -12.01 -0.76
CA GLN A 143 15.12 -13.42 -1.11
C GLN A 143 13.96 -14.27 -0.59
N VAL A 144 13.48 -14.03 0.64
CA VAL A 144 12.27 -14.67 1.17
C VAL A 144 11.06 -14.34 0.28
N CYS A 145 10.89 -13.07 -0.10
CA CYS A 145 9.79 -12.67 -0.97
C CYS A 145 9.79 -13.37 -2.32
N VAL A 146 10.98 -13.52 -2.96
CA VAL A 146 11.11 -14.28 -4.22
C VAL A 146 10.74 -15.74 -4.02
N THR A 147 11.25 -16.38 -2.96
CA THR A 147 11.03 -17.80 -2.67
C THR A 147 9.56 -18.10 -2.38
N GLU A 148 8.89 -17.22 -1.64
CA GLU A 148 7.50 -17.36 -1.22
C GLU A 148 6.48 -16.77 -2.22
N GLY A 149 6.95 -16.18 -3.32
CA GLY A 149 6.11 -15.50 -4.30
C GLY A 149 5.36 -14.29 -3.75
N LEU A 150 5.99 -13.54 -2.81
CA LEU A 150 5.39 -12.38 -2.17
C LEU A 150 5.79 -11.09 -2.88
N PRO A 151 4.87 -10.14 -3.11
CA PRO A 151 5.23 -8.83 -3.59
C PRO A 151 5.87 -7.98 -2.48
N VAL A 152 6.76 -7.09 -2.90
CA VAL A 152 7.32 -6.03 -2.06
C VAL A 152 6.69 -4.70 -2.43
N VAL A 153 5.98 -4.09 -1.50
CA VAL A 153 5.39 -2.75 -1.64
C VAL A 153 6.42 -1.74 -1.13
N VAL A 154 6.91 -0.88 -2.00
CA VAL A 154 7.92 0.13 -1.67
C VAL A 154 7.30 1.52 -1.69
N HIS A 155 7.44 2.28 -0.60
CA HIS A 155 7.04 3.68 -0.60
C HIS A 155 7.88 4.46 -1.62
N CYS A 156 7.26 4.94 -2.68
CA CYS A 156 7.88 5.68 -3.78
C CYS A 156 7.14 7.00 -4.00
N GLY A 157 7.64 8.06 -3.41
CA GLY A 157 7.03 9.37 -3.48
C GLY A 157 7.38 10.25 -2.28
N THR A 158 7.22 11.54 -2.45
CA THR A 158 7.48 12.49 -1.36
C THR A 158 6.52 12.28 -0.19
N SER A 159 7.06 12.40 1.02
CA SER A 159 6.30 12.41 2.27
C SER A 159 6.42 13.80 2.92
N SER A 160 5.32 14.28 3.49
CA SER A 160 5.28 15.54 4.23
C SER A 160 5.49 15.37 5.74
N PHE A 161 5.63 14.15 6.22
CA PHE A 161 5.85 13.90 7.64
C PHE A 161 7.24 14.37 8.07
N PRO A 162 7.35 15.10 9.20
CA PRO A 162 8.63 15.51 9.75
C PRO A 162 9.57 14.33 9.97
N GLY A 163 10.83 14.48 9.59
CA GLY A 163 11.83 13.42 9.68
C GLY A 163 11.93 12.51 8.46
N SER A 164 11.07 12.69 7.45
CA SER A 164 11.18 11.98 6.18
C SER A 164 12.43 12.38 5.39
N VAL A 165 13.11 11.39 4.82
CA VAL A 165 14.27 11.56 3.93
C VAL A 165 13.77 11.25 2.50
N ASN A 166 13.22 12.28 1.85
CA ASN A 166 12.50 12.12 0.59
C ASN A 166 13.37 11.57 -0.55
N GLU A 167 14.67 11.87 -0.56
CA GLU A 167 15.62 11.37 -1.57
C GLU A 167 15.65 9.84 -1.65
N LEU A 168 15.31 9.17 -0.55
CA LEU A 168 15.25 7.71 -0.46
C LEU A 168 13.96 7.11 -1.03
N ALA A 169 12.99 7.95 -1.43
CA ALA A 169 11.75 7.51 -2.07
C ALA A 169 11.80 7.55 -3.62
N ASP A 170 12.97 7.84 -4.20
CA ASP A 170 13.17 7.77 -5.65
C ASP A 170 13.06 6.32 -6.13
N PRO A 171 12.09 5.98 -7.01
CA PRO A 171 11.96 4.63 -7.53
C PRO A 171 13.20 4.15 -8.32
N ALA A 172 14.03 5.04 -8.85
CA ALA A 172 15.27 4.67 -9.53
C ALA A 172 16.28 3.96 -8.59
N LEU A 173 16.18 4.16 -7.28
CA LEU A 173 16.98 3.43 -6.29
C LEU A 173 16.67 1.92 -6.24
N LEU A 174 15.59 1.47 -6.89
CA LEU A 174 15.23 0.06 -7.01
C LEU A 174 15.96 -0.66 -8.16
N LEU A 175 16.64 0.05 -9.06
CA LEU A 175 17.33 -0.58 -10.20
C LEU A 175 18.31 -1.69 -9.78
N PRO A 176 19.14 -1.55 -8.73
CA PRO A 176 19.97 -2.65 -8.24
C PRO A 176 19.14 -3.85 -7.77
N VAL A 177 18.03 -3.61 -7.06
CA VAL A 177 17.15 -4.68 -6.56
C VAL A 177 16.51 -5.45 -7.73
N LEU A 178 15.98 -4.74 -8.74
CA LEU A 178 15.36 -5.37 -9.91
C LEU A 178 16.36 -6.18 -10.72
N ARG A 179 17.64 -5.75 -10.79
CA ARG A 179 18.72 -6.50 -11.43
C ARG A 179 19.08 -7.76 -10.64
N ASP A 180 19.23 -7.64 -9.32
CA ASP A 180 19.73 -8.70 -8.44
C ASP A 180 18.62 -9.73 -8.09
N PHE A 181 17.35 -9.31 -8.15
CA PHE A 181 16.16 -10.13 -7.90
C PHE A 181 15.15 -10.05 -9.07
N PRO A 182 15.46 -10.61 -10.25
CA PRO A 182 14.59 -10.47 -11.44
C PRO A 182 13.21 -11.11 -11.28
N GLY A 183 13.06 -12.04 -10.32
CA GLY A 183 11.76 -12.66 -9.98
C GLY A 183 10.95 -11.93 -8.91
N LEU A 184 11.47 -10.84 -8.34
CA LEU A 184 10.78 -10.10 -7.30
C LEU A 184 9.68 -9.23 -7.89
N THR A 185 8.44 -9.42 -7.44
CA THR A 185 7.34 -8.51 -7.77
C THR A 185 7.44 -7.26 -6.89
N VAL A 186 7.48 -6.09 -7.52
CA VAL A 186 7.61 -4.79 -6.85
C VAL A 186 6.39 -3.92 -7.12
N VAL A 187 5.81 -3.35 -6.07
CA VAL A 187 4.69 -2.41 -6.13
C VAL A 187 5.17 -1.05 -5.66
N LEU A 188 5.14 -0.07 -6.56
CA LEU A 188 5.54 1.31 -6.29
C LEU A 188 4.35 2.05 -5.64
N ALA A 189 4.27 2.05 -4.32
CA ALA A 189 3.24 2.78 -3.59
C ALA A 189 3.36 4.28 -3.85
N HIS A 190 2.23 4.94 -4.07
CA HIS A 190 2.13 6.37 -4.42
C HIS A 190 2.71 6.74 -5.79
N GLY A 191 3.12 5.77 -6.62
CA GLY A 191 3.46 5.98 -8.03
C GLY A 191 4.46 7.08 -8.35
N GLY A 192 5.46 7.31 -7.49
CA GLY A 192 6.44 8.39 -7.68
C GLY A 192 5.91 9.79 -7.31
N ARG A 193 4.89 9.86 -6.45
CA ARG A 193 4.22 11.10 -6.01
C ARG A 193 5.22 12.23 -5.75
N GLY A 194 4.92 13.41 -6.32
CA GLY A 194 5.67 14.65 -6.15
C GLY A 194 6.79 14.80 -7.19
N TRP A 195 7.89 14.07 -7.12
CA TRP A 195 9.06 14.33 -7.94
C TRP A 195 9.38 13.27 -9.00
N TRP A 196 8.81 12.05 -8.93
CA TRP A 196 9.31 10.90 -9.69
C TRP A 196 8.24 10.14 -10.51
N TYR A 197 7.16 10.82 -10.92
CA TYR A 197 6.10 10.18 -11.74
C TYR A 197 6.65 9.53 -13.01
N ASP A 198 7.57 10.22 -13.72
CA ASP A 198 8.18 9.71 -14.94
C ASP A 198 9.08 8.49 -14.68
N ALA A 199 9.83 8.49 -13.57
CA ALA A 199 10.67 7.36 -13.18
C ALA A 199 9.83 6.14 -12.80
N ALA A 200 8.77 6.33 -12.02
CA ALA A 200 7.83 5.26 -11.65
C ALA A 200 7.14 4.67 -12.89
N ALA A 201 6.65 5.53 -13.80
CA ALA A 201 6.03 5.08 -15.05
C ALA A 201 7.00 4.30 -15.93
N SER A 202 8.25 4.78 -16.05
CA SER A 202 9.30 4.12 -16.84
C SER A 202 9.60 2.74 -16.28
N LEU A 203 9.78 2.59 -14.95
CA LEU A 203 10.03 1.30 -14.33
C LEU A 203 8.88 0.32 -14.55
N ALA A 204 7.63 0.76 -14.34
CA ALA A 204 6.46 -0.08 -14.52
C ALA A 204 6.24 -0.53 -15.98
N LEU A 205 6.62 0.29 -16.96
CA LEU A 205 6.50 -0.04 -18.38
C LEU A 205 7.65 -0.88 -18.92
N LEU A 206 8.85 -0.80 -18.30
CA LEU A 206 10.04 -1.56 -18.70
C LEU A 206 10.13 -2.94 -18.04
N HIS A 207 9.54 -3.10 -16.84
CA HIS A 207 9.63 -4.34 -16.07
C HIS A 207 8.24 -4.96 -15.88
N GLU A 208 8.04 -6.20 -16.30
CA GLU A 208 6.76 -6.91 -16.20
C GLU A 208 6.33 -7.12 -14.75
N ASN A 209 7.28 -7.28 -13.84
CA ASN A 209 7.09 -7.50 -12.41
C ASN A 209 7.00 -6.22 -11.57
N VAL A 210 6.96 -5.03 -12.20
CA VAL A 210 6.80 -3.74 -11.50
C VAL A 210 5.39 -3.18 -11.73
N TRP A 211 4.76 -2.73 -10.66
CA TRP A 211 3.38 -2.22 -10.62
C TRP A 211 3.33 -0.86 -9.92
N ILE A 212 2.30 -0.07 -10.17
CA ILE A 212 2.04 1.22 -9.53
C ILE A 212 0.79 1.11 -8.67
N GLU A 213 0.90 1.44 -7.40
CA GLU A 213 -0.23 1.54 -6.49
C GLU A 213 -0.59 3.02 -6.28
N LEU A 214 -1.90 3.33 -6.36
CA LEU A 214 -2.42 4.69 -6.54
C LEU A 214 -2.70 5.46 -5.23
N SER A 215 -2.37 4.90 -4.06
CA SER A 215 -2.65 5.55 -2.78
C SER A 215 -2.05 6.96 -2.69
N GLY A 216 -2.81 7.87 -2.08
CA GLY A 216 -2.39 9.25 -1.95
C GLY A 216 -2.31 10.04 -3.28
N LEU A 217 -2.81 9.47 -4.39
CA LEU A 217 -2.91 10.14 -5.69
C LEU A 217 -4.38 10.42 -6.01
N PRO A 218 -4.80 11.70 -6.13
CA PRO A 218 -6.12 12.04 -6.65
C PRO A 218 -6.29 11.52 -8.09
N PRO A 219 -7.22 10.57 -8.36
CA PRO A 219 -7.29 9.91 -9.67
C PRO A 219 -7.50 10.87 -10.84
N GLN A 220 -8.27 11.94 -10.64
CA GLN A 220 -8.50 12.97 -11.68
C GLN A 220 -7.22 13.71 -12.10
N ARG A 221 -6.13 13.58 -11.34
CA ARG A 221 -4.84 14.20 -11.65
C ARG A 221 -3.88 13.25 -12.38
N LEU A 222 -4.18 11.97 -12.49
CA LEU A 222 -3.30 10.98 -13.16
C LEU A 222 -2.92 11.37 -14.60
N PRO A 223 -3.83 11.94 -15.43
CA PRO A 223 -3.45 12.41 -16.76
C PRO A 223 -2.37 13.50 -16.76
N HIS A 224 -2.34 14.33 -15.71
CA HIS A 224 -1.31 15.36 -15.55
C HIS A 224 -0.01 14.76 -14.97
N TYR A 225 -0.11 13.87 -13.99
CA TYR A 225 1.05 13.26 -13.34
C TYR A 225 1.87 12.40 -14.31
N TYR A 226 1.18 11.70 -15.21
CA TYR A 226 1.80 10.79 -16.19
C TYR A 226 1.67 11.31 -17.64
N ALA A 227 1.73 12.64 -17.83
CA ALA A 227 1.50 13.28 -19.11
C ALA A 227 2.49 12.90 -20.23
N ARG A 228 3.65 12.28 -19.87
CA ARG A 228 4.69 11.89 -20.83
C ARG A 228 4.58 10.45 -21.35
N VAL A 229 3.59 9.70 -20.88
CA VAL A 229 3.36 8.31 -21.31
C VAL A 229 1.90 8.10 -21.73
N ASP A 230 1.63 7.04 -22.47
CA ASP A 230 0.26 6.60 -22.72
C ASP A 230 -0.36 6.13 -21.39
N LEU A 231 -1.28 6.93 -20.87
CA LEU A 231 -1.92 6.67 -19.58
C LEU A 231 -2.71 5.35 -19.59
N ARG A 232 -3.40 5.01 -20.69
CA ARG A 232 -4.15 3.75 -20.78
C ARG A 232 -3.24 2.54 -20.71
N ARG A 233 -2.09 2.60 -21.41
CA ARG A 233 -1.07 1.54 -21.33
C ARG A 233 -0.51 1.42 -19.92
N LEU A 234 -0.17 2.55 -19.28
CA LEU A 234 0.34 2.56 -17.92
C LEU A 234 -0.70 2.07 -16.92
N ALA A 235 -1.98 2.42 -17.12
CA ALA A 235 -3.07 2.03 -16.24
C ALA A 235 -3.32 0.50 -16.21
N GLY A 236 -2.87 -0.25 -17.19
CA GLY A 236 -2.78 -1.70 -17.14
C GLY A 236 -1.89 -2.23 -16.01
N LYS A 237 -1.06 -1.36 -15.43
CA LYS A 237 -0.17 -1.64 -14.29
C LYS A 237 -0.66 -1.00 -12.98
N PHE A 238 -1.83 -0.37 -12.94
CA PHE A 238 -2.35 0.27 -11.73
C PHE A 238 -2.98 -0.73 -10.78
N ILE A 239 -2.75 -0.51 -9.50
CA ILE A 239 -3.42 -1.17 -8.38
C ILE A 239 -4.10 -0.06 -7.57
N PHE A 240 -5.39 -0.21 -7.31
CA PHE A 240 -6.12 0.74 -6.49
C PHE A 240 -5.70 0.63 -5.03
N GLY A 241 -5.49 1.77 -4.38
CA GLY A 241 -5.21 1.94 -2.98
C GLY A 241 -5.51 3.37 -2.58
N THR A 242 -5.76 3.62 -1.30
CA THR A 242 -6.22 4.93 -0.84
C THR A 242 -5.30 5.65 0.11
N ASP A 243 -4.50 4.94 0.91
CA ASP A 243 -3.76 5.50 2.05
C ASP A 243 -4.73 5.93 3.18
N TRP A 244 -5.85 5.16 3.36
CA TRP A 244 -6.80 5.44 4.44
C TRP A 244 -6.08 5.54 5.80
N PRO A 245 -6.42 6.49 6.68
CA PRO A 245 -7.59 7.37 6.63
C PRO A 245 -7.42 8.61 5.73
N GLY A 246 -6.25 8.94 5.22
CA GLY A 246 -5.90 10.15 4.47
C GLY A 246 -6.51 10.24 3.07
N VAL A 247 -7.78 9.91 2.92
CA VAL A 247 -8.53 9.91 1.67
C VAL A 247 -9.90 10.57 1.86
N PRO A 248 -10.38 11.36 0.90
CA PRO A 248 -11.70 12.04 1.02
C PRO A 248 -12.91 11.10 0.89
N GLY A 249 -12.69 9.81 0.59
CA GLY A 249 -13.67 8.74 0.41
C GLY A 249 -13.15 7.69 -0.58
N ILE A 250 -13.27 6.42 -0.23
CA ILE A 250 -12.75 5.30 -1.04
C ILE A 250 -13.55 5.17 -2.34
N ALA A 251 -14.88 5.03 -2.21
CA ALA A 251 -15.79 4.97 -3.35
C ALA A 251 -15.69 6.21 -4.26
N ARG A 252 -15.49 7.39 -3.66
CA ARG A 252 -15.27 8.63 -4.40
C ARG A 252 -14.03 8.55 -5.29
N ASN A 253 -12.91 8.05 -4.75
CA ASN A 253 -11.68 7.88 -5.53
C ASN A 253 -11.83 6.82 -6.62
N ALA A 254 -12.48 5.70 -6.33
CA ALA A 254 -12.72 4.66 -7.33
C ALA A 254 -13.61 5.17 -8.49
N ARG A 255 -14.68 5.91 -8.19
CA ARG A 255 -15.51 6.57 -9.24
C ARG A 255 -14.73 7.63 -10.02
N ALA A 256 -13.83 8.37 -9.35
CA ALA A 256 -12.97 9.33 -10.05
C ALA A 256 -11.98 8.65 -11.01
N LEU A 257 -11.50 7.44 -10.67
CA LEU A 257 -10.68 6.61 -11.56
C LEU A 257 -11.51 6.13 -12.75
N ALA A 258 -12.74 5.65 -12.54
CA ALA A 258 -13.66 5.23 -13.59
C ALA A 258 -13.98 6.36 -14.56
N ALA A 259 -14.16 7.59 -14.05
CA ALA A 259 -14.46 8.78 -14.86
C ALA A 259 -13.33 9.18 -15.83
N LEU A 260 -12.13 8.59 -15.72
CA LEU A 260 -11.05 8.83 -16.69
C LEU A 260 -11.31 8.16 -18.06
N GLY A 261 -12.25 7.21 -18.14
CA GLY A 261 -12.61 6.56 -19.39
C GLY A 261 -11.49 5.71 -20.01
N LEU A 262 -10.69 5.04 -19.18
CA LEU A 262 -9.54 4.24 -19.63
C LEU A 262 -9.91 2.90 -20.28
N GLY A 263 -11.21 2.54 -20.27
CA GLY A 263 -11.75 1.26 -20.73
C GLY A 263 -12.08 0.33 -19.57
N ASP A 264 -13.15 -0.47 -19.73
CA ASP A 264 -13.71 -1.31 -18.65
C ASP A 264 -12.73 -2.42 -18.22
N ASP A 265 -11.97 -2.97 -19.15
CA ASP A 265 -10.92 -3.96 -18.93
C ASP A 265 -9.79 -3.42 -18.04
N VAL A 266 -9.31 -2.22 -18.36
CA VAL A 266 -8.27 -1.53 -17.59
C VAL A 266 -8.78 -1.13 -16.22
N LEU A 267 -10.01 -0.63 -16.13
CA LEU A 267 -10.64 -0.24 -14.87
C LEU A 267 -10.83 -1.45 -13.95
N ALA A 268 -11.39 -2.54 -14.45
CA ALA A 268 -11.55 -3.78 -13.67
C ALA A 268 -10.20 -4.32 -13.20
N GLY A 269 -9.18 -4.26 -14.05
CA GLY A 269 -7.79 -4.56 -13.68
C GLY A 269 -7.32 -3.70 -12.50
N ALA A 270 -7.42 -2.39 -12.63
CA ALA A 270 -6.94 -1.46 -11.61
C ALA A 270 -7.70 -1.57 -10.28
N LEU A 271 -9.03 -1.76 -10.31
CA LEU A 271 -9.86 -1.82 -9.10
C LEU A 271 -9.69 -3.14 -8.32
N ALA A 272 -9.40 -4.27 -8.99
CA ALA A 272 -9.27 -5.56 -8.31
C ALA A 272 -8.35 -6.55 -9.03
N GLY A 273 -8.45 -6.72 -10.34
CA GLY A 273 -7.80 -7.80 -11.09
C GLY A 273 -6.29 -7.80 -10.93
N ASN A 274 -5.64 -6.63 -10.98
CA ASN A 274 -4.20 -6.49 -10.81
C ASN A 274 -3.77 -6.81 -9.37
N ALA A 275 -4.54 -6.38 -8.37
CA ALA A 275 -4.27 -6.75 -6.98
C ALA A 275 -4.35 -8.27 -6.79
N LEU A 276 -5.37 -8.94 -7.33
CA LEU A 276 -5.50 -10.40 -7.30
C LEU A 276 -4.34 -11.12 -8.03
N ALA A 277 -3.79 -10.52 -9.08
CA ALA A 277 -2.63 -11.07 -9.79
C ALA A 277 -1.34 -10.91 -8.99
N VAL A 278 -1.14 -9.74 -8.39
CA VAL A 278 0.09 -9.33 -7.70
C VAL A 278 0.19 -9.91 -6.28
N TYR A 279 -0.92 -10.07 -5.58
CA TYR A 279 -0.97 -10.58 -4.21
C TYR A 279 -1.61 -12.00 -4.18
N PRO A 280 -0.90 -13.05 -4.58
CA PRO A 280 -1.50 -14.38 -4.79
C PRO A 280 -2.10 -14.98 -3.51
N ARG A 281 -1.64 -14.56 -2.33
CA ARG A 281 -2.14 -15.07 -1.05
C ARG A 281 -3.53 -14.55 -0.69
N ILE A 282 -3.94 -13.36 -1.20
CA ILE A 282 -5.30 -12.84 -0.92
C ILE A 282 -6.39 -13.64 -1.64
N ARG A 283 -6.10 -14.33 -2.74
CA ARG A 283 -7.08 -15.16 -3.46
C ARG A 283 -7.71 -16.25 -2.60
N LYS A 284 -6.97 -16.75 -1.60
CA LYS A 284 -7.47 -17.76 -0.67
C LYS A 284 -8.51 -17.20 0.30
N HIS A 285 -8.50 -15.89 0.51
CA HIS A 285 -9.36 -15.18 1.42
C HIS A 285 -10.52 -14.50 0.68
N ALA A 286 -10.27 -13.97 -0.51
CA ALA A 286 -11.22 -13.23 -1.34
C ALA A 286 -12.04 -14.15 -2.28
N THR A 287 -12.53 -15.29 -1.79
CA THR A 287 -13.26 -16.30 -2.60
C THR A 287 -14.62 -15.84 -3.13
N HIS A 288 -15.07 -14.65 -2.72
CA HIS A 288 -16.36 -14.05 -3.09
C HIS A 288 -16.21 -12.88 -4.11
N ILE A 289 -14.97 -12.61 -4.59
CA ILE A 289 -14.66 -11.54 -5.56
C ILE A 289 -14.54 -12.10 -6.97
#